data_003ca2392b258a56c73d2dcb3c2d69a8
#
_entry.id   003ca2392b258a56c73d2dcb3c2d69a8
#
_cell.length_a   1.000
_cell.length_b   1.000
_cell.length_c   1.000
_cell.angle_alpha   90.00
_cell.angle_beta   90.00
_cell.angle_gamma   90.00
#
_symmetry.space_group_name_H-M   'P 1'
#
loop_
_entity.id
_entity.type
_entity.pdbx_description
1 polymer ?
#
loop_
_entity_poly.entity_id
_entity_poly.type
_entity_poly.pdbx_seq_one_letter_code
_entity_poly.pdbx_strand_id
1 'polypeptide(L)'
;MRKTLNYVIMAGFQSPITIAQAIERIHRNEYLLPAFQRDFVWSAEQIEKLFDSLMKGYPISSMLFWKVKGGTKTDFRFYKFLSAFIQYHRICNDPIPTDNINDFYAVLDGQQRLTSLYIGLCGSYAYKDYRKRWDYSEYNFPTRHLYFNISRKYTQEESDREFIFSFVDKNISKENDLFIDKSNEKWFRVGKILALHQDYNYGIDEFAEDNNIDKESKRLLRLLDNVIHTKLNINFYEEDEQKPDKAVNIFIRINSGGTALSFSDILMSIAIANCKQMDAKTEIKNLVEHVRSKGFNISHDFILKSFLYLYHKDVRSLITSFNLGFIELVENNWTRIRDAVSNLFDLLRSFGLTDFTMTSYNAAMPILYYLYHLSLIHISEPTRPLYIS
;
A
#
# COMPACT_ATOMS: atom_id res chain seq x y z
N MET A 1 44.97 25.50 -4.55
CA MET A 1 43.94 24.77 -5.31
C MET A 1 43.53 23.56 -4.52
N ARG A 2 42.42 23.61 -3.78
CA ARG A 2 41.83 22.45 -3.11
C ARG A 2 41.00 21.70 -4.16
N LYS A 3 41.45 20.49 -4.55
CA LYS A 3 40.62 19.57 -5.34
C LYS A 3 39.46 19.10 -4.44
N THR A 4 38.26 19.58 -4.72
CA THR A 4 37.04 19.02 -4.18
C THR A 4 36.92 17.59 -4.73
N LEU A 5 37.16 16.59 -3.92
CA LEU A 5 36.84 15.20 -4.28
C LEU A 5 35.30 15.14 -4.36
N ASN A 6 34.78 15.10 -5.58
CA ASN A 6 33.41 14.66 -5.81
C ASN A 6 33.36 13.17 -5.48
N TYR A 7 32.89 12.85 -4.27
CA TYR A 7 32.49 11.49 -3.97
C TYR A 7 31.30 11.14 -4.90
N VAL A 8 31.61 10.37 -5.92
CA VAL A 8 30.56 9.65 -6.66
C VAL A 8 29.94 8.70 -5.64
N ILE A 9 28.76 9.03 -5.16
CA ILE A 9 27.99 8.14 -4.28
C ILE A 9 27.59 6.96 -5.17
N MET A 10 28.32 5.85 -5.01
CA MET A 10 28.02 4.60 -5.70
C MET A 10 26.81 3.95 -5.00
N ALA A 11 25.95 3.28 -5.77
CA ALA A 11 24.90 2.43 -5.23
C ALA A 11 25.48 1.51 -4.13
N GLY A 12 24.79 1.40 -2.99
CA GLY A 12 25.29 0.61 -1.86
C GLY A 12 24.46 0.72 -0.59
N PHE A 13 24.85 -0.07 0.42
CA PHE A 13 24.29 0.06 1.76
C PHE A 13 24.71 1.39 2.36
N GLN A 14 23.72 2.08 2.91
CA GLN A 14 23.90 3.36 3.59
C GLN A 14 23.92 3.19 5.10
N SER A 15 24.39 4.20 5.82
CA SER A 15 24.30 4.22 7.27
C SER A 15 22.84 4.07 7.70
N PRO A 16 22.53 3.14 8.61
CA PRO A 16 21.17 2.96 9.07
C PRO A 16 20.65 4.20 9.80
N ILE A 17 19.34 4.37 9.80
CA ILE A 17 18.66 5.52 10.42
C ILE A 17 17.65 5.04 11.46
N THR A 18 17.20 5.97 12.32
CA THR A 18 16.14 5.70 13.29
C THR A 18 14.76 5.69 12.64
N ILE A 19 13.78 5.13 13.34
CA ILE A 19 12.38 5.16 12.88
C ILE A 19 11.89 6.61 12.83
N ALA A 20 12.18 7.44 13.83
CA ALA A 20 11.81 8.86 13.86
C ALA A 20 12.35 9.62 12.64
N GLN A 21 13.62 9.39 12.25
CA GLN A 21 14.19 9.99 11.05
C GLN A 21 13.48 9.54 9.76
N ALA A 22 13.09 8.25 9.68
CA ALA A 22 12.35 7.77 8.52
C ALA A 22 10.95 8.41 8.42
N ILE A 23 10.25 8.56 9.56
CA ILE A 23 8.94 9.23 9.64
C ILE A 23 9.05 10.71 9.25
N GLU A 24 10.09 11.40 9.71
CA GLU A 24 10.35 12.80 9.35
C GLU A 24 10.56 12.97 7.84
N ARG A 25 11.33 12.07 7.22
CA ARG A 25 11.54 12.07 5.76
C ARG A 25 10.25 11.81 4.98
N ILE A 26 9.35 10.96 5.49
CA ILE A 26 8.01 10.77 4.92
C ILE A 26 7.21 12.08 5.01
N HIS A 27 7.18 12.75 6.16
CA HIS A 27 6.48 14.02 6.33
C HIS A 27 6.97 15.11 5.39
N ARG A 28 8.29 15.17 5.14
CA ARG A 28 8.92 16.14 4.23
C ARG A 28 8.79 15.76 2.75
N ASN A 29 8.11 14.67 2.41
CA ASN A 29 8.04 14.09 1.06
C ASN A 29 9.43 13.75 0.48
N GLU A 30 10.42 13.48 1.33
CA GLU A 30 11.72 12.97 0.93
C GLU A 30 11.65 11.46 0.62
N TYR A 31 10.66 10.75 1.16
CA TYR A 31 10.31 9.37 0.84
C TYR A 31 8.95 9.33 0.15
N LEU A 32 8.91 8.76 -1.04
CA LEU A 32 7.71 8.61 -1.87
C LEU A 32 7.55 7.17 -2.35
N LEU A 33 6.35 6.83 -2.76
CA LEU A 33 6.01 5.53 -3.32
C LEU A 33 5.87 5.65 -4.84
N PRO A 34 6.63 4.87 -5.64
CA PRO A 34 6.45 4.87 -7.09
C PRO A 34 5.13 4.17 -7.46
N ALA A 35 4.53 4.61 -8.56
CA ALA A 35 3.21 4.17 -9.01
C ALA A 35 3.09 2.66 -9.21
N PHE A 36 4.19 1.99 -9.57
CA PHE A 36 4.22 0.56 -9.83
C PHE A 36 4.19 -0.31 -8.56
N GLN A 37 4.11 0.27 -7.36
CA GLN A 37 3.95 -0.50 -6.13
C GLN A 37 2.48 -0.84 -5.86
N ARG A 38 2.27 -2.01 -5.23
CA ARG A 38 0.95 -2.44 -4.78
C ARG A 38 0.42 -1.55 -3.66
N ASP A 39 -0.88 -1.53 -3.52
CA ASP A 39 -1.54 -0.83 -2.43
C ASP A 39 -1.16 -1.43 -1.05
N PHE A 40 -1.41 -0.69 0.02
CA PHE A 40 -1.21 -1.17 1.37
C PHE A 40 -2.19 -2.31 1.70
N VAL A 41 -1.67 -3.43 2.23
CA VAL A 41 -2.46 -4.65 2.46
C VAL A 41 -2.29 -5.23 3.88
N TRP A 42 -1.36 -4.73 4.69
CA TRP A 42 -1.15 -5.27 6.03
C TRP A 42 -2.36 -5.04 6.93
N SER A 43 -2.71 -6.06 7.72
CA SER A 43 -3.76 -5.98 8.73
C SER A 43 -3.27 -5.20 9.96
N ALA A 44 -4.23 -4.76 10.80
CA ALA A 44 -3.94 -4.14 12.09
C ALA A 44 -3.03 -5.05 12.93
N GLU A 45 -3.32 -6.35 12.98
CA GLU A 45 -2.54 -7.33 13.71
C GLU A 45 -1.08 -7.44 13.23
N GLN A 46 -0.84 -7.35 11.92
CA GLN A 46 0.52 -7.36 11.37
C GLN A 46 1.30 -6.10 11.78
N ILE A 47 0.64 -4.95 11.88
CA ILE A 47 1.24 -3.71 12.39
C ILE A 47 1.58 -3.87 13.88
N GLU A 48 0.65 -4.35 14.69
CA GLU A 48 0.86 -4.60 16.13
C GLU A 48 2.05 -5.55 16.35
N LYS A 49 2.15 -6.63 15.56
CA LYS A 49 3.28 -7.59 15.60
C LYS A 49 4.60 -6.95 15.17
N LEU A 50 4.59 -5.99 14.24
CA LEU A 50 5.78 -5.24 13.86
C LEU A 50 6.32 -4.43 15.04
N PHE A 51 5.44 -3.73 15.78
CA PHE A 51 5.86 -2.94 16.95
C PHE A 51 6.37 -3.84 18.09
N ASP A 52 5.73 -4.99 18.35
CA ASP A 52 6.23 -5.98 19.29
C ASP A 52 7.65 -6.46 18.89
N SER A 53 7.86 -6.78 17.62
CA SER A 53 9.15 -7.23 17.11
C SER A 53 10.25 -6.19 17.30
N LEU A 54 9.92 -4.91 17.05
CA LEU A 54 10.85 -3.80 17.28
C LEU A 54 11.20 -3.62 18.75
N MET A 55 10.23 -3.74 19.66
CA MET A 55 10.44 -3.68 21.11
C MET A 55 11.32 -4.83 21.60
N LYS A 56 11.18 -6.03 21.02
CA LYS A 56 12.02 -7.20 21.28
C LYS A 56 13.43 -7.05 20.69
N GLY A 57 13.67 -6.02 19.87
CA GLY A 57 14.94 -5.80 19.18
C GLY A 57 15.16 -6.72 17.98
N TYR A 58 14.10 -7.28 17.41
CA TYR A 58 14.22 -8.12 16.22
C TYR A 58 14.47 -7.27 14.98
N PRO A 59 15.31 -7.72 14.06
CA PRO A 59 15.54 -7.00 12.81
C PRO A 59 14.30 -7.05 11.92
N ILE A 60 13.97 -5.92 11.31
CA ILE A 60 12.82 -5.78 10.40
C ILE A 60 13.21 -5.92 8.92
N SER A 61 14.36 -6.54 8.62
CA SER A 61 14.95 -6.67 7.29
C SER A 61 15.42 -5.33 6.69
N SER A 62 16.28 -5.41 5.69
CA SER A 62 16.72 -4.22 4.95
C SER A 62 15.64 -3.73 3.99
N MET A 63 15.75 -2.47 3.59
CA MET A 63 14.88 -1.80 2.62
C MET A 63 15.67 -1.41 1.38
N LEU A 64 14.99 -1.11 0.29
CA LEU A 64 15.62 -0.62 -0.93
C LEU A 64 15.01 0.71 -1.34
N PHE A 65 15.85 1.70 -1.50
CA PHE A 65 15.47 3.03 -1.92
C PHE A 65 16.16 3.39 -3.23
N TRP A 66 15.42 4.00 -4.13
CA TRP A 66 15.94 4.56 -5.36
C TRP A 66 15.98 6.08 -5.26
N LYS A 67 17.17 6.66 -5.36
CA LYS A 67 17.32 8.11 -5.33
C LYS A 67 16.95 8.70 -6.67
N VAL A 68 15.87 9.45 -6.71
CA VAL A 68 15.29 10.05 -7.92
C VAL A 68 15.78 11.50 -8.06
N LYS A 69 16.36 11.82 -9.21
CA LYS A 69 16.98 13.12 -9.50
C LYS A 69 16.60 13.65 -10.88
N GLY A 70 16.63 14.97 -11.03
CA GLY A 70 16.54 15.63 -12.34
C GLY A 70 15.29 15.25 -13.14
N GLY A 71 15.47 14.92 -14.42
CA GLY A 71 14.38 14.55 -15.33
C GLY A 71 13.64 13.27 -14.96
N THR A 72 14.30 12.34 -14.25
CA THR A 72 13.68 11.08 -13.81
C THR A 72 12.50 11.29 -12.86
N LYS A 73 12.37 12.47 -12.25
CA LYS A 73 11.23 12.86 -11.40
C LYS A 73 9.90 12.84 -12.13
N THR A 74 9.91 13.01 -13.44
CA THR A 74 8.70 13.08 -14.29
C THR A 74 8.46 11.79 -15.08
N ASP A 75 9.38 10.82 -15.03
CA ASP A 75 9.25 9.55 -15.76
C ASP A 75 8.18 8.63 -15.17
N PHE A 76 7.88 8.80 -13.86
CA PHE A 76 6.83 8.07 -13.16
C PHE A 76 5.94 9.00 -12.36
N ARG A 77 4.75 8.50 -12.03
CA ARG A 77 3.93 9.10 -10.96
C ARG A 77 4.41 8.58 -9.61
N PHE A 78 4.41 9.48 -8.64
CA PHE A 78 4.76 9.17 -7.26
C PHE A 78 3.60 9.50 -6.34
N TYR A 79 3.55 8.82 -5.20
CA TYR A 79 2.48 8.91 -4.24
C TYR A 79 3.04 9.13 -2.83
N LYS A 80 2.26 9.83 -2.01
CA LYS A 80 2.56 9.98 -0.58
C LYS A 80 2.26 8.70 0.16
N PHE A 81 2.86 8.53 1.33
CA PHE A 81 2.50 7.47 2.26
C PHE A 81 1.11 7.69 2.84
N LEU A 82 0.37 6.60 3.07
CA LEU A 82 -0.91 6.65 3.76
C LEU A 82 -0.71 6.92 5.24
N SER A 83 -1.38 7.95 5.76
CA SER A 83 -1.52 8.17 7.20
C SER A 83 -2.82 7.58 7.76
N ALA A 84 -3.89 7.51 6.97
CA ALA A 84 -5.17 6.93 7.37
C ALA A 84 -5.55 5.80 6.42
N PHE A 85 -5.66 4.58 6.95
CA PHE A 85 -6.12 3.43 6.20
C PHE A 85 -7.55 3.08 6.56
N ILE A 86 -8.42 2.95 5.54
CA ILE A 86 -9.81 2.53 5.70
C ILE A 86 -10.04 1.28 4.85
N GLN A 87 -10.28 0.16 5.50
CA GLN A 87 -10.46 -1.14 4.86
C GLN A 87 -11.58 -1.14 3.80
N TYR A 88 -12.65 -0.37 4.02
CA TYR A 88 -13.78 -0.26 3.11
C TYR A 88 -13.38 0.32 1.75
N HIS A 89 -12.64 1.43 1.77
CA HIS A 89 -12.29 2.16 0.56
C HIS A 89 -11.06 1.58 -0.15
N ARG A 90 -10.24 0.76 0.54
CA ARG A 90 -8.91 0.37 0.05
C ARG A 90 -8.19 1.59 -0.53
N ILE A 91 -8.11 2.64 0.27
CA ILE A 91 -7.68 3.98 -0.15
C ILE A 91 -6.33 3.88 -0.84
N CYS A 92 -6.25 4.46 -2.03
CA CYS A 92 -4.99 4.68 -2.72
C CYS A 92 -4.26 5.86 -2.09
N ASN A 93 -2.95 5.77 -2.11
CA ASN A 93 -2.08 6.87 -1.74
C ASN A 93 -2.35 8.10 -2.62
N ASP A 94 -2.25 9.30 -2.05
CA ASP A 94 -2.44 10.53 -2.80
C ASP A 94 -1.28 10.76 -3.77
N PRO A 95 -1.56 11.10 -5.05
CA PRO A 95 -0.51 11.46 -6.00
C PRO A 95 0.16 12.78 -5.57
N ILE A 96 1.45 12.91 -5.87
CA ILE A 96 2.20 14.14 -5.63
C ILE A 96 2.87 14.61 -6.92
N PRO A 97 2.68 15.88 -7.34
CA PRO A 97 3.47 16.47 -8.42
C PRO A 97 4.95 16.55 -8.01
N THR A 98 5.84 16.06 -8.87
CA THR A 98 7.27 15.97 -8.55
C THR A 98 8.15 16.97 -9.29
N ASP A 99 7.55 17.80 -10.15
CA ASP A 99 8.28 18.75 -11.01
C ASP A 99 9.09 19.80 -10.21
N ASN A 100 8.53 20.25 -9.08
CA ASN A 100 9.07 21.35 -8.28
C ASN A 100 9.55 20.95 -6.88
N ILE A 101 9.72 19.65 -6.62
CA ILE A 101 10.26 19.18 -5.35
C ILE A 101 11.75 18.85 -5.47
N ASN A 102 12.45 18.88 -4.34
CA ASN A 102 13.85 18.46 -4.25
C ASN A 102 14.02 16.99 -4.68
N ASP A 103 15.27 16.55 -4.82
CA ASP A 103 15.56 15.13 -5.00
C ASP A 103 15.02 14.33 -3.82
N PHE A 104 14.43 13.18 -4.13
CA PHE A 104 13.75 12.34 -3.14
C PHE A 104 14.10 10.87 -3.35
N TYR A 105 13.67 10.03 -2.44
CA TYR A 105 13.85 8.58 -2.52
C TYR A 105 12.52 7.88 -2.82
N ALA A 106 12.48 7.12 -3.89
CA ALA A 106 11.40 6.20 -4.18
C ALA A 106 11.65 4.89 -3.42
N VAL A 107 10.72 4.47 -2.56
CA VAL A 107 10.84 3.24 -1.78
C VAL A 107 10.50 2.05 -2.67
N LEU A 108 11.48 1.23 -3.06
CA LEU A 108 11.29 0.05 -3.92
C LEU A 108 10.98 -1.22 -3.13
N ASP A 109 11.56 -1.38 -1.94
CA ASP A 109 11.19 -2.42 -0.97
C ASP A 109 11.12 -1.83 0.43
N GLY A 110 10.24 -2.42 1.26
CA GLY A 110 9.96 -1.94 2.62
C GLY A 110 8.73 -1.05 2.72
N GLN A 111 7.99 -0.81 1.63
CA GLN A 111 6.79 0.02 1.62
C GLN A 111 5.78 -0.37 2.71
N GLN A 112 5.43 -1.66 2.80
CA GLN A 112 4.43 -2.11 3.79
C GLN A 112 4.90 -1.83 5.22
N ARG A 113 6.18 -2.04 5.50
CA ARG A 113 6.80 -1.79 6.82
C ARG A 113 6.81 -0.31 7.17
N LEU A 114 7.28 0.55 6.24
CA LEU A 114 7.30 2.01 6.47
C LEU A 114 5.89 2.58 6.59
N THR A 115 4.95 2.15 5.75
CA THR A 115 3.53 2.57 5.87
C THR A 115 2.94 2.13 7.21
N SER A 116 3.25 0.92 7.67
CA SER A 116 2.80 0.42 8.98
C SER A 116 3.34 1.25 10.14
N LEU A 117 4.62 1.63 10.09
CA LEU A 117 5.23 2.51 11.08
C LEU A 117 4.58 3.90 11.04
N TYR A 118 4.32 4.42 9.84
CA TYR A 118 3.70 5.73 9.66
C TYR A 118 2.24 5.76 10.17
N ILE A 119 1.45 4.73 9.85
CA ILE A 119 0.08 4.58 10.37
C ILE A 119 0.09 4.46 11.91
N GLY A 120 0.98 3.62 12.46
CA GLY A 120 1.05 3.40 13.90
C GLY A 120 1.49 4.61 14.72
N LEU A 121 2.40 5.44 14.17
CA LEU A 121 2.96 6.60 14.86
C LEU A 121 2.20 7.90 14.57
N CYS A 122 1.71 8.09 13.35
CA CYS A 122 1.16 9.37 12.91
C CYS A 122 -0.27 9.29 12.39
N GLY A 123 -0.84 8.08 12.31
CA GLY A 123 -2.07 7.88 11.59
C GLY A 123 -3.15 7.11 12.32
N SER A 124 -4.01 6.50 11.51
CA SER A 124 -5.14 5.71 11.97
C SER A 124 -5.42 4.52 11.06
N TYR A 125 -6.10 3.52 11.62
CA TYR A 125 -6.50 2.32 10.91
C TYR A 125 -7.99 2.03 11.19
N ALA A 126 -8.82 1.98 10.16
CA ALA A 126 -10.23 1.68 10.27
C ALA A 126 -10.56 0.35 9.56
N TYR A 127 -11.02 -0.63 10.31
CA TYR A 127 -11.47 -1.92 9.79
C TYR A 127 -12.85 -2.26 10.33
N LYS A 128 -13.56 -3.13 9.59
CA LYS A 128 -14.91 -3.52 9.89
C LYS A 128 -14.99 -4.33 11.19
N ASP A 129 -15.83 -3.92 12.11
CA ASP A 129 -16.12 -4.68 13.31
C ASP A 129 -16.83 -6.01 12.99
N TYR A 130 -16.64 -6.96 13.89
CA TYR A 130 -17.30 -8.26 13.80
C TYR A 130 -18.82 -8.10 13.74
N ARG A 131 -19.48 -8.81 12.83
CA ARG A 131 -20.95 -8.77 12.59
C ARG A 131 -21.52 -7.44 12.09
N LYS A 132 -20.72 -6.41 11.80
CA LYS A 132 -21.19 -5.18 11.17
C LYS A 132 -21.42 -5.37 9.68
N ARG A 133 -22.21 -4.47 9.07
CA ARG A 133 -22.48 -4.47 7.62
C ARG A 133 -21.28 -3.96 6.84
N TRP A 134 -21.17 -4.34 5.59
CA TRP A 134 -20.18 -3.81 4.67
C TRP A 134 -20.76 -2.58 3.96
N ASP A 135 -21.02 -1.54 4.73
CA ASP A 135 -21.37 -0.19 4.26
C ASP A 135 -20.54 0.83 5.01
N TYR A 136 -20.12 1.90 4.34
CA TYR A 136 -19.21 2.86 4.94
C TYR A 136 -19.93 3.74 5.96
N SER A 137 -19.57 3.53 7.21
CA SER A 137 -19.93 4.41 8.32
C SER A 137 -18.90 4.26 9.43
N GLU A 138 -18.73 5.29 10.24
CA GLU A 138 -17.87 5.23 11.43
C GLU A 138 -18.34 4.13 12.42
N TYR A 139 -19.63 3.81 12.40
CA TYR A 139 -20.18 2.73 13.21
C TYR A 139 -19.73 1.34 12.75
N ASN A 140 -19.56 1.12 11.44
CA ASN A 140 -19.14 -0.17 10.88
C ASN A 140 -17.61 -0.28 10.74
N PHE A 141 -16.94 0.84 10.50
CA PHE A 141 -15.49 0.97 10.34
C PHE A 141 -14.95 2.06 11.28
N PRO A 142 -14.96 1.83 12.60
CA PRO A 142 -14.50 2.85 13.54
C PRO A 142 -13.02 3.17 13.35
N THR A 143 -12.70 4.45 13.44
CA THR A 143 -11.33 4.96 13.41
C THR A 143 -10.60 4.53 14.68
N ARG A 144 -9.42 3.92 14.51
CA ARG A 144 -8.59 3.42 15.59
C ARG A 144 -7.19 4.00 15.51
N HIS A 145 -6.61 4.26 16.67
CA HIS A 145 -5.20 4.62 16.83
C HIS A 145 -4.45 3.49 17.54
N LEU A 146 -3.15 3.42 17.27
CA LEU A 146 -2.30 2.42 17.91
C LEU A 146 -2.00 2.83 19.34
N TYR A 147 -2.27 1.93 20.28
CA TYR A 147 -1.95 2.06 21.69
C TYR A 147 -1.03 0.94 22.15
N PHE A 148 -0.22 1.24 23.13
CA PHE A 148 0.70 0.35 23.81
C PHE A 148 0.25 0.14 25.26
N ASN A 149 0.03 -1.11 25.66
CA ASN A 149 -0.26 -1.43 27.07
C ASN A 149 1.03 -1.30 27.89
N ILE A 150 1.05 -0.32 28.79
CA ILE A 150 2.21 -0.06 29.66
C ILE A 150 2.07 -0.68 31.05
N SER A 151 0.94 -1.38 31.35
CA SER A 151 0.71 -2.03 32.64
C SER A 151 1.21 -3.46 32.69
N ARG A 152 1.17 -4.18 31.56
CA ARG A 152 1.60 -5.57 31.50
C ARG A 152 2.16 -5.99 30.15
N LYS A 153 2.73 -7.17 30.12
CA LYS A 153 3.18 -7.87 28.92
C LYS A 153 2.38 -9.16 28.75
N TYR A 154 2.42 -9.74 27.54
CA TYR A 154 1.94 -11.11 27.36
C TYR A 154 2.79 -12.11 28.13
N THR A 155 2.17 -13.16 28.64
CA THR A 155 2.86 -14.38 29.10
C THR A 155 3.14 -15.29 27.89
N GLN A 156 4.08 -16.23 28.02
CA GLN A 156 4.38 -17.20 26.97
C GLN A 156 3.20 -18.11 26.60
N GLU A 157 2.27 -18.29 27.52
CA GLU A 157 1.06 -19.10 27.30
C GLU A 157 -0.02 -18.33 26.55
N GLU A 158 -0.05 -16.99 26.65
CA GLU A 158 -1.05 -16.14 26.02
C GLU A 158 -0.72 -15.86 24.55
N SER A 159 0.55 -15.68 24.20
CA SER A 159 0.96 -15.26 22.86
C SER A 159 2.44 -15.51 22.59
N ASP A 160 2.80 -15.56 21.28
CA ASP A 160 4.19 -15.50 20.80
C ASP A 160 4.78 -14.07 20.89
N ARG A 161 3.92 -13.07 21.19
CA ARG A 161 4.29 -11.67 21.41
C ARG A 161 4.68 -11.47 22.88
N GLU A 162 5.48 -10.45 23.14
CA GLU A 162 5.83 -10.03 24.50
C GLU A 162 5.13 -8.72 24.87
N PHE A 163 5.12 -7.76 23.97
CA PHE A 163 4.53 -6.43 24.19
C PHE A 163 3.13 -6.35 23.59
N ILE A 164 2.22 -5.68 24.29
CA ILE A 164 0.81 -5.62 23.92
C ILE A 164 0.55 -4.29 23.20
N PHE A 165 0.40 -4.36 21.88
CA PHE A 165 -0.06 -3.27 21.04
C PHE A 165 -1.45 -3.57 20.52
N SER A 166 -2.31 -2.57 20.43
CA SER A 166 -3.65 -2.71 19.85
C SER A 166 -4.14 -1.43 19.20
N PHE A 167 -4.84 -1.59 18.07
CA PHE A 167 -5.60 -0.50 17.48
C PHE A 167 -6.92 -0.31 18.23
N VAL A 168 -7.01 0.73 19.05
CA VAL A 168 -8.15 1.04 19.90
C VAL A 168 -9.06 2.08 19.25
N ASP A 169 -10.39 1.79 19.29
CA ASP A 169 -11.43 2.69 18.79
C ASP A 169 -11.37 4.05 19.52
N LYS A 170 -11.42 5.13 18.77
CA LYS A 170 -11.42 6.51 19.29
C LYS A 170 -12.52 6.78 20.33
N ASN A 171 -13.68 6.09 20.19
CA ASN A 171 -14.77 6.23 21.17
C ASN A 171 -14.45 5.56 22.52
N ILE A 172 -13.58 4.52 22.53
CA ILE A 172 -13.11 3.87 23.76
C ILE A 172 -12.03 4.70 24.42
N SER A 173 -11.00 5.08 23.66
CA SER A 173 -9.88 5.86 24.17
C SER A 173 -10.21 7.33 24.38
N LYS A 174 -11.34 7.84 23.80
CA LYS A 174 -11.69 9.27 23.72
C LYS A 174 -10.56 10.14 23.17
N GLU A 175 -9.74 9.53 22.33
CA GLU A 175 -8.53 10.14 21.73
C GLU A 175 -7.49 10.64 22.74
N ASN A 176 -7.59 10.22 24.00
CA ASN A 176 -6.61 10.56 25.03
C ASN A 176 -5.25 9.92 24.74
N ASP A 177 -4.17 10.62 25.06
CA ASP A 177 -2.81 10.10 24.94
C ASP A 177 -2.52 8.97 25.94
N LEU A 178 -3.23 8.95 27.06
CA LEU A 178 -3.26 7.86 28.04
C LEU A 178 -4.70 7.60 28.47
N PHE A 179 -5.12 6.34 28.49
CA PHE A 179 -6.40 5.93 29.07
C PHE A 179 -6.27 4.65 29.89
N ILE A 180 -7.21 4.44 30.78
CA ILE A 180 -7.31 3.23 31.61
C ILE A 180 -8.55 2.45 31.15
N ASP A 181 -8.37 1.18 30.84
CA ASP A 181 -9.45 0.31 30.42
C ASP A 181 -10.26 -0.27 31.61
N LYS A 182 -11.24 -1.12 31.29
CA LYS A 182 -12.11 -1.76 32.31
C LYS A 182 -11.35 -2.75 33.21
N SER A 183 -10.20 -3.23 32.77
CA SER A 183 -9.31 -4.11 33.53
C SER A 183 -8.31 -3.35 34.38
N ASN A 184 -8.45 -2.01 34.46
CA ASN A 184 -7.51 -1.12 35.14
C ASN A 184 -6.10 -1.11 34.52
N GLU A 185 -5.98 -1.44 33.22
CA GLU A 185 -4.73 -1.40 32.48
C GLU A 185 -4.54 -0.04 31.80
N LYS A 186 -3.31 0.49 31.85
CA LYS A 186 -2.94 1.78 31.24
C LYS A 186 -2.49 1.57 29.81
N TRP A 187 -3.10 2.32 28.90
CA TRP A 187 -2.84 2.30 27.48
C TRP A 187 -2.33 3.66 27.00
N PHE A 188 -1.10 3.66 26.47
CA PHE A 188 -0.41 4.85 25.95
C PHE A 188 -0.54 4.93 24.44
N ARG A 189 -0.97 6.07 23.90
CA ARG A 189 -1.04 6.32 22.45
C ARG A 189 0.37 6.37 21.86
N VAL A 190 0.69 5.42 20.97
CA VAL A 190 2.07 5.23 20.47
C VAL A 190 2.60 6.49 19.78
N GLY A 191 1.78 7.20 19.01
CA GLY A 191 2.18 8.41 18.31
C GLY A 191 2.61 9.57 19.23
N LYS A 192 2.15 9.60 20.48
CA LYS A 192 2.54 10.64 21.45
C LYS A 192 4.04 10.62 21.75
N ILE A 193 4.72 9.48 21.56
CA ILE A 193 6.16 9.34 21.81
C ILE A 193 7.00 10.32 20.97
N LEU A 194 6.55 10.62 19.75
CA LEU A 194 7.25 11.58 18.88
C LEU A 194 7.25 12.99 19.46
N ALA A 195 6.13 13.42 20.03
CA ALA A 195 6.00 14.74 20.67
C ALA A 195 6.79 14.81 21.97
N LEU A 196 6.72 13.79 22.83
CA LEU A 196 7.44 13.74 24.10
C LEU A 196 8.96 13.80 23.94
N HIS A 197 9.50 13.29 22.84
CA HIS A 197 10.93 13.36 22.54
C HIS A 197 11.37 14.74 22.04
N GLN A 198 10.50 15.44 21.32
CA GLN A 198 10.79 16.74 20.71
C GLN A 198 10.62 17.93 21.68
N ASP A 199 9.79 17.75 22.71
CA ASP A 199 9.52 18.79 23.68
C ASP A 199 10.63 18.85 24.73
N TYR A 200 11.43 19.93 24.69
CA TYR A 200 12.53 20.14 25.65
C TYR A 200 12.04 20.36 27.09
N ASN A 201 10.81 20.83 27.26
CA ASN A 201 10.25 21.19 28.59
C ASN A 201 9.27 20.11 29.11
N TYR A 202 8.84 19.16 28.28
CA TYR A 202 7.84 18.17 28.67
C TYR A 202 8.16 16.81 28.04
N GLY A 203 9.01 16.05 28.71
CA GLY A 203 9.44 14.73 28.26
C GLY A 203 8.67 13.58 28.90
N ILE A 204 9.23 12.38 28.81
CA ILE A 204 8.61 11.16 29.38
C ILE A 204 8.52 11.26 30.91
N ASP A 205 9.44 11.92 31.56
CA ASP A 205 9.50 12.00 33.02
C ASP A 205 8.36 12.86 33.56
N GLU A 206 8.18 14.04 33.00
CA GLU A 206 7.08 14.95 33.32
C GLU A 206 5.73 14.33 32.97
N PHE A 207 5.62 13.72 31.80
CA PHE A 207 4.40 13.00 31.41
C PHE A 207 4.04 11.87 32.38
N ALA A 208 5.05 11.14 32.86
CA ALA A 208 4.83 10.04 33.79
C ALA A 208 4.40 10.55 35.19
N GLU A 209 4.95 11.68 35.64
CA GLU A 209 4.57 12.32 36.91
C GLU A 209 3.14 12.86 36.86
N ASP A 210 2.79 13.61 35.83
CA ASP A 210 1.45 14.18 35.64
C ASP A 210 0.34 13.13 35.56
N ASN A 211 0.66 11.96 35.01
CA ASN A 211 -0.28 10.86 34.82
C ASN A 211 -0.18 9.73 35.87
N ASN A 212 0.59 9.94 36.95
CA ASN A 212 0.80 8.94 38.01
C ASN A 212 1.20 7.56 37.43
N ILE A 213 2.15 7.57 36.52
CA ILE A 213 2.68 6.34 35.89
C ILE A 213 3.74 5.73 36.82
N ASP A 214 3.57 4.45 37.14
CA ASP A 214 4.50 3.71 37.98
C ASP A 214 5.87 3.48 37.27
N LYS A 215 6.86 3.05 38.06
CA LYS A 215 8.25 2.89 37.59
C LYS A 215 8.37 1.86 36.44
N GLU A 216 7.64 0.78 36.47
CA GLU A 216 7.73 -0.26 35.44
C GLU A 216 7.06 0.21 34.13
N SER A 217 5.90 0.83 34.21
CA SER A 217 5.23 1.46 33.07
C SER A 217 6.11 2.56 32.44
N LYS A 218 6.78 3.40 33.26
CA LYS A 218 7.74 4.41 32.81
C LYS A 218 8.93 3.78 32.09
N ARG A 219 9.41 2.62 32.55
CA ARG A 219 10.48 1.86 31.88
C ARG A 219 10.05 1.38 30.49
N LEU A 220 8.79 0.94 30.31
CA LEU A 220 8.26 0.55 29.01
C LEU A 220 8.17 1.73 28.05
N LEU A 221 7.76 2.92 28.53
CA LEU A 221 7.76 4.15 27.71
C LEU A 221 9.17 4.53 27.25
N ARG A 222 10.16 4.49 28.14
CA ARG A 222 11.57 4.75 27.78
C ARG A 222 12.12 3.72 26.78
N LEU A 223 11.68 2.45 26.88
CA LEU A 223 12.05 1.42 25.90
C LEU A 223 11.47 1.75 24.53
N LEU A 224 10.20 2.17 24.48
CA LEU A 224 9.54 2.60 23.23
C LEU A 224 10.26 3.81 22.62
N ASP A 225 10.58 4.82 23.43
CA ASP A 225 11.33 5.99 22.99
C ASP A 225 12.69 5.64 22.39
N ASN A 226 13.43 4.78 23.07
CA ASN A 226 14.72 4.29 22.59
C ASN A 226 14.59 3.57 21.23
N VAL A 227 13.57 2.74 21.08
CA VAL A 227 13.30 2.00 19.82
C VAL A 227 13.00 2.96 18.67
N ILE A 228 12.26 4.03 18.92
CA ILE A 228 11.82 4.96 17.89
C ILE A 228 12.93 6.00 17.57
N HIS A 229 13.61 6.56 18.56
CA HIS A 229 14.49 7.71 18.39
C HIS A 229 15.98 7.39 18.42
N THR A 230 16.40 6.30 19.05
CA THR A 230 17.83 6.01 19.26
C THR A 230 18.31 4.82 18.46
N LYS A 231 17.55 3.71 18.43
CA LYS A 231 17.96 2.51 17.71
C LYS A 231 17.93 2.72 16.20
N LEU A 232 19.01 2.33 15.53
CA LEU A 232 19.17 2.41 14.08
C LEU A 232 18.51 1.19 13.40
N ASN A 233 17.18 1.14 13.44
CA ASN A 233 16.40 -0.02 12.99
C ASN A 233 16.15 -0.05 11.48
N ILE A 234 16.31 1.08 10.78
CA ILE A 234 16.06 1.19 9.35
C ILE A 234 17.37 1.02 8.58
N ASN A 235 17.63 -0.19 8.12
CA ASN A 235 18.73 -0.54 7.25
C ASN A 235 18.27 -0.46 5.80
N PHE A 236 19.02 0.17 4.90
CA PHE A 236 18.62 0.30 3.52
C PHE A 236 19.80 0.32 2.55
N TYR A 237 19.52 -0.18 1.35
CA TYR A 237 20.37 -0.04 0.18
C TYR A 237 19.86 1.12 -0.68
N GLU A 238 20.77 1.96 -1.16
CA GLU A 238 20.48 3.06 -2.08
C GLU A 238 20.90 2.69 -3.50
N GLU A 239 19.95 2.75 -4.43
CA GLU A 239 20.20 2.74 -5.88
C GLU A 239 20.20 4.18 -6.39
N ASP A 240 21.24 4.59 -7.11
CA ASP A 240 21.41 5.97 -7.59
C ASP A 240 21.35 6.10 -9.13
N GLU A 241 21.28 4.99 -9.86
CA GLU A 241 21.23 5.04 -11.32
C GLU A 241 19.87 5.58 -11.80
N GLN A 242 19.92 6.64 -12.64
CA GLN A 242 18.72 7.31 -13.13
C GLN A 242 18.16 6.60 -14.37
N LYS A 243 17.83 5.31 -14.23
CA LYS A 243 17.21 4.47 -15.27
C LYS A 243 15.93 3.84 -14.75
N PRO A 244 14.75 4.33 -15.19
CA PRO A 244 13.45 3.81 -14.79
C PRO A 244 13.31 2.29 -14.92
N ASP A 245 13.70 1.74 -16.07
CA ASP A 245 13.63 0.29 -16.34
C ASP A 245 14.44 -0.54 -15.33
N LYS A 246 15.58 -0.02 -14.89
CA LYS A 246 16.42 -0.70 -13.89
C LYS A 246 15.70 -0.75 -12.54
N ALA A 247 15.09 0.36 -12.12
CA ALA A 247 14.34 0.42 -10.87
C ALA A 247 13.17 -0.58 -10.85
N VAL A 248 12.39 -0.66 -11.93
CA VAL A 248 11.31 -1.64 -12.09
C VAL A 248 11.85 -3.07 -12.08
N ASN A 249 12.95 -3.35 -12.81
CA ASN A 249 13.55 -4.68 -12.83
C ASN A 249 14.08 -5.12 -11.46
N ILE A 250 14.69 -4.21 -10.70
CA ILE A 250 15.13 -4.48 -9.33
C ILE A 250 13.93 -4.78 -8.44
N PHE A 251 12.88 -3.94 -8.51
CA PHE A 251 11.63 -4.15 -7.77
C PHE A 251 11.04 -5.54 -8.03
N ILE A 252 10.91 -5.94 -9.30
CA ILE A 252 10.39 -7.26 -9.70
C ILE A 252 11.26 -8.38 -9.10
N ARG A 253 12.58 -8.31 -9.23
CA ARG A 253 13.50 -9.38 -8.78
C ARG A 253 13.50 -9.55 -7.26
N ILE A 254 13.50 -8.47 -6.49
CA ILE A 254 13.51 -8.52 -5.03
C ILE A 254 12.21 -9.13 -4.51
N ASN A 255 11.08 -8.72 -5.08
CA ASN A 255 9.77 -9.22 -4.67
C ASN A 255 9.49 -10.66 -5.17
N SER A 256 10.26 -11.20 -6.10
CA SER A 256 10.13 -12.59 -6.55
C SER A 256 10.68 -13.62 -5.56
N GLY A 257 11.49 -13.21 -4.58
CA GLY A 257 12.14 -14.11 -3.60
C GLY A 257 11.46 -14.21 -2.24
N GLY A 258 10.42 -13.38 -1.96
CA GLY A 258 9.71 -13.31 -0.67
C GLY A 258 8.25 -13.73 -0.76
N THR A 259 7.35 -13.05 -0.02
CA THR A 259 5.91 -13.15 -0.28
C THR A 259 5.69 -12.70 -1.72
N ALA A 260 5.56 -13.66 -2.62
CA ALA A 260 5.51 -13.41 -4.05
C ALA A 260 4.50 -12.30 -4.33
N LEU A 261 4.94 -11.23 -5.00
CA LEU A 261 4.00 -10.33 -5.66
C LEU A 261 3.06 -11.22 -6.47
N SER A 262 1.79 -10.98 -6.38
CA SER A 262 0.88 -11.67 -7.28
C SER A 262 1.34 -11.34 -8.71
N PHE A 263 1.17 -12.29 -9.60
CA PHE A 263 1.46 -12.06 -11.01
C PHE A 263 0.85 -10.75 -11.52
N SER A 264 -0.33 -10.41 -11.05
CA SER A 264 -1.05 -9.17 -11.36
C SER A 264 -0.34 -7.91 -10.86
N ASP A 265 0.32 -7.96 -9.70
CA ASP A 265 1.07 -6.81 -9.19
C ASP A 265 2.28 -6.49 -10.09
N ILE A 266 2.94 -7.55 -10.60
CA ILE A 266 4.06 -7.39 -11.54
C ILE A 266 3.57 -6.79 -12.86
N LEU A 267 2.47 -7.31 -13.40
CA LEU A 267 1.90 -6.80 -14.64
C LEU A 267 1.40 -5.36 -14.51
N MET A 268 0.77 -5.04 -13.38
CA MET A 268 0.34 -3.68 -13.07
C MET A 268 1.56 -2.75 -13.03
N SER A 269 2.66 -3.17 -12.39
CA SER A 269 3.89 -2.40 -12.30
C SER A 269 4.47 -2.10 -13.70
N ILE A 270 4.47 -3.10 -14.59
CA ILE A 270 4.96 -2.94 -15.96
C ILE A 270 4.03 -2.04 -16.77
N ALA A 271 2.72 -2.21 -16.65
CA ALA A 271 1.74 -1.38 -17.35
C ALA A 271 1.85 0.09 -16.93
N ILE A 272 1.92 0.37 -15.62
CA ILE A 272 2.05 1.72 -15.07
C ILE A 272 3.34 2.38 -15.52
N ALA A 273 4.46 1.63 -15.53
CA ALA A 273 5.76 2.16 -15.94
C ALA A 273 5.84 2.53 -17.43
N ASN A 274 5.03 1.89 -18.27
CA ASN A 274 5.16 1.99 -19.72
C ASN A 274 3.95 2.64 -20.42
N CYS A 275 2.78 2.79 -19.76
CA CYS A 275 1.66 3.57 -20.31
C CYS A 275 2.01 5.06 -20.36
N LYS A 276 1.91 5.65 -21.55
CA LYS A 276 2.27 7.05 -21.80
C LYS A 276 1.06 7.96 -21.95
N GLN A 277 -0.04 7.44 -22.48
CA GLN A 277 -1.22 8.22 -22.85
C GLN A 277 -2.31 8.16 -21.76
N MET A 278 -2.29 7.11 -20.92
CA MET A 278 -3.28 6.95 -19.86
C MET A 278 -2.63 6.69 -18.49
N ASP A 279 -3.34 7.05 -17.42
CA ASP A 279 -3.03 6.60 -16.07
C ASP A 279 -3.56 5.19 -15.84
N ALA A 280 -2.77 4.18 -16.19
CA ALA A 280 -3.16 2.78 -16.09
C ALA A 280 -3.66 2.41 -14.68
N LYS A 281 -3.05 2.94 -13.61
CA LYS A 281 -3.48 2.67 -12.23
C LYS A 281 -4.87 3.21 -11.95
N THR A 282 -5.12 4.46 -12.29
CA THR A 282 -6.42 5.12 -12.08
C THR A 282 -7.50 4.51 -12.96
N GLU A 283 -7.22 4.26 -14.23
CA GLU A 283 -8.18 3.71 -15.18
C GLU A 283 -8.63 2.30 -14.81
N ILE A 284 -7.68 1.42 -14.48
CA ILE A 284 -7.99 0.04 -14.05
C ILE A 284 -8.76 0.06 -12.73
N LYS A 285 -8.37 0.94 -11.79
CA LYS A 285 -9.10 1.11 -10.52
C LYS A 285 -10.54 1.54 -10.77
N ASN A 286 -10.76 2.55 -11.58
CA ASN A 286 -12.10 3.06 -11.90
C ASN A 286 -12.97 1.97 -12.54
N LEU A 287 -12.40 1.15 -13.43
CA LEU A 287 -13.11 0.03 -14.02
C LEU A 287 -13.49 -1.03 -12.98
N VAL A 288 -12.59 -1.38 -12.08
CA VAL A 288 -12.87 -2.32 -10.96
C VAL A 288 -13.98 -1.77 -10.06
N GLU A 289 -13.92 -0.49 -9.69
CA GLU A 289 -14.95 0.15 -8.86
C GLU A 289 -16.31 0.23 -9.59
N HIS A 290 -16.31 0.52 -10.88
CA HIS A 290 -17.52 0.49 -11.70
C HIS A 290 -18.18 -0.89 -11.70
N VAL A 291 -17.42 -1.96 -11.90
CA VAL A 291 -17.95 -3.33 -11.85
C VAL A 291 -18.42 -3.70 -10.44
N ARG A 292 -17.71 -3.27 -9.41
CA ARG A 292 -18.15 -3.47 -8.02
C ARG A 292 -19.47 -2.78 -7.70
N SER A 293 -19.70 -1.59 -8.24
CA SER A 293 -20.98 -0.89 -8.08
C SER A 293 -22.15 -1.67 -8.69
N LYS A 294 -21.89 -2.57 -9.66
CA LYS A 294 -22.86 -3.51 -10.23
C LYS A 294 -23.11 -4.76 -9.38
N GLY A 295 -22.39 -4.92 -8.26
CA GLY A 295 -22.54 -6.04 -7.32
C GLY A 295 -21.58 -7.21 -7.53
N PHE A 296 -20.47 -7.02 -8.27
CA PHE A 296 -19.47 -8.05 -8.54
C PHE A 296 -18.11 -7.66 -7.94
N ASN A 297 -17.57 -8.46 -7.04
CA ASN A 297 -16.31 -8.16 -6.34
C ASN A 297 -15.07 -8.63 -7.14
N ILE A 298 -14.85 -8.05 -8.30
CA ILE A 298 -13.63 -8.32 -9.09
C ILE A 298 -12.39 -7.62 -8.51
N SER A 299 -11.23 -8.12 -8.87
CA SER A 299 -9.92 -7.52 -8.56
C SER A 299 -9.23 -6.99 -9.82
N HIS A 300 -8.14 -6.25 -9.63
CA HIS A 300 -7.24 -5.86 -10.73
C HIS A 300 -6.73 -7.06 -11.53
N ASP A 301 -6.55 -8.21 -10.87
CA ASP A 301 -6.12 -9.46 -11.50
C ASP A 301 -7.04 -9.89 -12.63
N PHE A 302 -8.37 -9.75 -12.46
CA PHE A 302 -9.33 -10.05 -13.52
C PHE A 302 -9.12 -9.15 -14.75
N ILE A 303 -8.92 -7.86 -14.55
CA ILE A 303 -8.72 -6.90 -15.65
C ILE A 303 -7.40 -7.20 -16.40
N LEU A 304 -6.33 -7.44 -15.67
CA LEU A 304 -5.02 -7.77 -16.27
C LEU A 304 -5.03 -9.10 -17.03
N LYS A 305 -5.72 -10.10 -16.48
CA LYS A 305 -5.96 -11.36 -17.19
C LYS A 305 -6.82 -11.19 -18.44
N SER A 306 -7.76 -10.25 -18.41
CA SER A 306 -8.57 -9.91 -19.59
C SER A 306 -7.68 -9.40 -20.74
N PHE A 307 -6.66 -8.58 -20.47
CA PHE A 307 -5.71 -8.12 -21.49
C PHE A 307 -4.97 -9.28 -22.13
N LEU A 308 -4.46 -10.21 -21.31
CA LEU A 308 -3.76 -11.39 -21.81
C LEU A 308 -4.67 -12.26 -22.65
N TYR A 309 -5.89 -12.49 -22.16
CA TYR A 309 -6.85 -13.35 -22.86
C TYR A 309 -7.28 -12.76 -24.21
N LEU A 310 -7.41 -11.46 -24.31
CA LEU A 310 -7.81 -10.77 -25.54
C LEU A 310 -6.70 -10.71 -26.59
N TYR A 311 -5.44 -10.58 -26.17
CA TYR A 311 -4.34 -10.26 -27.10
C TYR A 311 -3.20 -11.28 -27.12
N HIS A 312 -3.19 -12.26 -26.22
CA HIS A 312 -2.11 -13.24 -26.15
C HIS A 312 -2.59 -14.67 -26.39
N LYS A 313 -1.86 -15.37 -27.28
CA LYS A 313 -2.18 -16.77 -27.63
C LYS A 313 -1.73 -17.75 -26.55
N ASP A 314 -0.81 -17.37 -25.66
CA ASP A 314 -0.28 -18.25 -24.60
C ASP A 314 -0.30 -17.53 -23.24
N VAL A 315 -1.26 -17.93 -22.41
CA VAL A 315 -1.46 -17.37 -21.06
C VAL A 315 -0.36 -17.81 -20.07
N ARG A 316 0.53 -18.71 -20.44
CA ARG A 316 1.56 -19.29 -19.56
C ARG A 316 2.89 -18.55 -19.58
N SER A 317 3.18 -17.73 -20.62
CA SER A 317 4.46 -17.03 -20.79
C SER A 317 4.35 -15.56 -20.38
N LEU A 318 4.29 -15.29 -19.12
CA LEU A 318 3.53 -14.17 -18.59
C LEU A 318 4.31 -12.85 -18.45
N ILE A 319 5.58 -12.86 -18.03
CA ILE A 319 6.36 -11.62 -17.79
C ILE A 319 7.01 -11.12 -19.08
N THR A 320 7.50 -12.02 -19.93
CA THR A 320 8.13 -11.66 -21.21
C THR A 320 7.11 -11.19 -22.26
N SER A 321 5.84 -11.47 -22.05
CA SER A 321 4.73 -11.11 -22.94
C SER A 321 4.28 -9.66 -22.76
N PHE A 322 4.49 -9.07 -21.57
CA PHE A 322 4.21 -7.67 -21.28
C PHE A 322 5.35 -6.76 -21.74
N ASN A 323 5.66 -6.82 -23.01
CA ASN A 323 6.62 -5.91 -23.63
C ASN A 323 5.95 -4.56 -24.02
N LEU A 324 6.76 -3.59 -24.42
CA LEU A 324 6.28 -2.25 -24.80
C LEU A 324 5.19 -2.30 -25.88
N GLY A 325 5.34 -3.15 -26.89
CA GLY A 325 4.33 -3.28 -27.96
C GLY A 325 2.98 -3.81 -27.48
N PHE A 326 2.97 -4.72 -26.48
CA PHE A 326 1.74 -5.19 -25.86
C PHE A 326 1.03 -4.09 -25.06
N ILE A 327 1.80 -3.28 -24.34
CA ILE A 327 1.25 -2.18 -23.55
C ILE A 327 0.66 -1.09 -24.44
N GLU A 328 1.36 -0.71 -25.51
CA GLU A 328 0.83 0.20 -26.52
C GLU A 328 -0.46 -0.33 -27.15
N LEU A 329 -0.54 -1.63 -27.41
CA LEU A 329 -1.74 -2.28 -27.93
C LEU A 329 -2.92 -2.17 -26.94
N VAL A 330 -2.68 -2.43 -25.65
CA VAL A 330 -3.70 -2.28 -24.60
C VAL A 330 -4.12 -0.82 -24.48
N GLU A 331 -3.18 0.11 -24.45
CA GLU A 331 -3.43 1.55 -24.33
C GLU A 331 -4.30 2.07 -25.50
N ASN A 332 -3.95 1.73 -26.73
CA ASN A 332 -4.69 2.13 -27.94
C ASN A 332 -6.09 1.51 -27.99
N ASN A 333 -6.35 0.40 -27.34
CA ASN A 333 -7.64 -0.27 -27.30
C ASN A 333 -8.35 -0.16 -25.95
N TRP A 334 -7.87 0.66 -25.02
CA TRP A 334 -8.37 0.74 -23.66
C TRP A 334 -9.88 0.96 -23.58
N THR A 335 -10.39 1.95 -24.29
CA THR A 335 -11.83 2.28 -24.30
C THR A 335 -12.67 1.07 -24.67
N ARG A 336 -12.28 0.34 -25.70
CA ARG A 336 -12.97 -0.85 -26.16
C ARG A 336 -12.91 -2.01 -25.16
N ILE A 337 -11.76 -2.21 -24.49
CA ILE A 337 -11.59 -3.21 -23.44
C ILE A 337 -12.50 -2.86 -22.25
N ARG A 338 -12.47 -1.62 -21.80
CA ARG A 338 -13.31 -1.11 -20.72
C ARG A 338 -14.78 -1.35 -20.99
N ASP A 339 -15.26 -1.01 -22.19
CA ASP A 339 -16.66 -1.14 -22.59
C ASP A 339 -17.06 -2.62 -22.69
N ALA A 340 -16.19 -3.50 -23.23
CA ALA A 340 -16.42 -4.93 -23.27
C ALA A 340 -16.52 -5.56 -21.87
N VAL A 341 -15.65 -5.16 -20.94
CA VAL A 341 -15.71 -5.61 -19.53
C VAL A 341 -17.00 -5.09 -18.87
N SER A 342 -17.37 -3.83 -19.07
CA SER A 342 -18.60 -3.27 -18.52
C SER A 342 -19.83 -4.05 -19.02
N ASN A 343 -19.91 -4.29 -20.33
CA ASN A 343 -21.01 -5.02 -20.98
C ASN A 343 -21.06 -6.49 -20.52
N LEU A 344 -19.92 -7.13 -20.27
CA LEU A 344 -19.88 -8.47 -19.71
C LEU A 344 -20.63 -8.53 -18.37
N PHE A 345 -20.36 -7.62 -17.46
CA PHE A 345 -21.00 -7.64 -16.14
C PHE A 345 -22.45 -7.20 -16.17
N ASP A 346 -22.84 -6.36 -17.12
CA ASP A 346 -24.27 -6.06 -17.40
C ASP A 346 -25.01 -7.29 -17.90
N LEU A 347 -24.39 -8.06 -18.79
CA LEU A 347 -24.94 -9.32 -19.31
C LEU A 347 -25.07 -10.36 -18.20
N LEU A 348 -24.02 -10.55 -17.39
CA LEU A 348 -24.07 -11.49 -16.26
C LEU A 348 -25.18 -11.15 -15.27
N ARG A 349 -25.34 -9.84 -14.98
CA ARG A 349 -26.41 -9.35 -14.12
C ARG A 349 -27.80 -9.60 -14.72
N SER A 350 -27.96 -9.42 -16.04
CA SER A 350 -29.24 -9.69 -16.73
C SER A 350 -29.66 -11.16 -16.68
N PHE A 351 -28.68 -12.08 -16.54
CA PHE A 351 -28.91 -13.50 -16.30
C PHE A 351 -29.15 -13.85 -14.82
N GLY A 352 -29.24 -12.87 -13.94
CA GLY A 352 -29.45 -13.07 -12.51
C GLY A 352 -28.20 -13.57 -11.76
N LEU A 353 -27.03 -13.51 -12.39
CA LEU A 353 -25.77 -13.87 -11.73
C LEU A 353 -25.31 -12.75 -10.80
N THR A 354 -24.71 -13.14 -9.69
CA THR A 354 -24.21 -12.24 -8.64
C THR A 354 -22.87 -12.76 -8.13
N ASP A 355 -22.21 -11.96 -7.29
CA ASP A 355 -20.98 -12.37 -6.59
C ASP A 355 -21.13 -13.69 -5.81
N PHE A 356 -22.33 -13.96 -5.28
CA PHE A 356 -22.63 -15.21 -4.53
C PHE A 356 -22.84 -16.43 -5.42
N THR A 357 -23.30 -16.24 -6.65
CA THR A 357 -23.61 -17.35 -7.57
C THR A 357 -22.44 -17.71 -8.47
N MET A 358 -21.45 -16.81 -8.60
CA MET A 358 -20.26 -17.04 -9.40
C MET A 358 -19.10 -17.60 -8.56
N THR A 359 -18.71 -18.84 -8.82
CA THR A 359 -17.56 -19.48 -8.16
C THR A 359 -16.21 -18.97 -8.69
N SER A 360 -16.17 -18.50 -9.93
CA SER A 360 -14.95 -17.95 -10.55
C SER A 360 -15.30 -16.99 -11.69
N TYR A 361 -14.77 -15.78 -11.62
CA TYR A 361 -14.89 -14.79 -12.71
C TYR A 361 -14.12 -15.18 -13.97
N ASN A 362 -13.09 -16.03 -13.86
CA ASN A 362 -12.33 -16.50 -15.02
C ASN A 362 -13.20 -17.30 -15.99
N ALA A 363 -14.29 -17.93 -15.52
CA ALA A 363 -15.25 -18.62 -16.38
C ALA A 363 -15.97 -17.67 -17.36
N ALA A 364 -15.99 -16.37 -17.09
CA ALA A 364 -16.59 -15.36 -17.97
C ALA A 364 -15.64 -14.84 -19.07
N MET A 365 -14.36 -15.23 -19.07
CA MET A 365 -13.37 -14.76 -20.06
C MET A 365 -13.74 -15.10 -21.51
N PRO A 366 -14.28 -16.30 -21.84
CA PRO A 366 -14.75 -16.60 -23.20
C PRO A 366 -15.88 -15.66 -23.66
N ILE A 367 -16.78 -15.29 -22.74
CA ILE A 367 -17.88 -14.34 -23.04
C ILE A 367 -17.31 -12.94 -23.28
N LEU A 368 -16.31 -12.52 -22.49
CA LEU A 368 -15.60 -11.26 -22.71
C LEU A 368 -14.96 -11.21 -24.10
N TYR A 369 -14.28 -12.29 -24.49
CA TYR A 369 -13.65 -12.39 -25.80
C TYR A 369 -14.69 -12.23 -26.93
N TYR A 370 -15.81 -12.89 -26.81
CA TYR A 370 -16.90 -12.79 -27.75
C TYR A 370 -17.46 -11.36 -27.83
N LEU A 371 -17.78 -10.74 -26.71
CA LEU A 371 -18.27 -9.36 -26.65
C LEU A 371 -17.27 -8.37 -27.23
N TYR A 372 -15.99 -8.55 -26.96
CA TYR A 372 -14.92 -7.72 -27.52
C TYR A 372 -14.85 -7.81 -29.03
N HIS A 373 -14.98 -8.98 -29.64
CA HIS A 373 -14.90 -9.19 -31.07
C HIS A 373 -16.22 -8.89 -31.80
N LEU A 374 -17.39 -9.10 -31.17
CA LEU A 374 -18.68 -8.75 -31.74
C LEU A 374 -18.82 -7.25 -32.03
N SER A 375 -18.25 -6.41 -31.18
CA SER A 375 -18.24 -4.97 -31.42
C SER A 375 -17.51 -4.60 -32.74
N LEU A 376 -16.59 -5.45 -33.23
CA LEU A 376 -15.95 -5.30 -34.54
C LEU A 376 -16.86 -5.73 -35.70
N ILE A 377 -17.68 -6.76 -35.51
CA ILE A 377 -18.54 -7.29 -36.56
C ILE A 377 -19.66 -6.29 -36.85
N HIS A 378 -20.23 -5.67 -35.82
CA HIS A 378 -21.26 -4.64 -35.99
C HIS A 378 -20.78 -3.32 -36.62
N ILE A 379 -19.46 -3.03 -36.53
CA ILE A 379 -18.87 -1.84 -37.18
C ILE A 379 -18.53 -2.14 -38.65
N SER A 380 -18.26 -3.40 -39.00
CA SER A 380 -17.82 -3.81 -40.34
C SER A 380 -18.92 -4.34 -41.25
N GLU A 381 -20.10 -4.70 -40.74
CA GLU A 381 -21.26 -5.07 -41.54
C GLU A 381 -22.39 -4.04 -41.38
N PRO A 382 -22.63 -3.18 -42.37
CA PRO A 382 -23.88 -2.45 -42.43
C PRO A 382 -25.03 -3.45 -42.57
N THR A 383 -25.99 -3.38 -41.65
CA THR A 383 -27.21 -4.18 -41.63
C THR A 383 -27.78 -4.38 -43.06
N ARG A 384 -27.65 -5.57 -43.63
CA ARG A 384 -28.50 -5.92 -44.76
C ARG A 384 -29.94 -6.01 -44.27
N PRO A 385 -30.86 -5.26 -44.85
CA PRO A 385 -32.28 -5.44 -44.56
C PRO A 385 -32.67 -6.86 -45.02
N LEU A 386 -33.16 -7.67 -44.08
CA LEU A 386 -33.86 -8.90 -44.41
C LEU A 386 -35.13 -8.53 -45.16
N TYR A 387 -35.11 -8.54 -46.49
CA TYR A 387 -36.32 -8.62 -47.28
C TYR A 387 -36.86 -10.05 -47.10
N ILE A 388 -37.91 -10.18 -46.30
CA ILE A 388 -38.76 -11.37 -46.27
C ILE A 388 -39.70 -11.18 -47.48
N SER A 389 -39.53 -12.06 -48.48
CA SER A 389 -40.48 -12.28 -49.57
C SER A 389 -41.45 -13.40 -49.21
#